data_4bab21e85f54628d1d6e90e1e5dfc96d
#
_entry.id   4bab21e85f54628d1d6e90e1e5dfc96d
#
_cell.length_a   1.000
_cell.length_b   1.000
_cell.length_c   1.000
_cell.angle_alpha   90.00
_cell.angle_beta   90.00
_cell.angle_gamma   90.00
#
_symmetry.space_group_name_H-M   'P 1'
#
loop_
_entity.id
_entity.type
_entity.pdbx_description
1 polymer ?
#
loop_
_entity_poly.entity_id
_entity_poly.type
_entity_poly.pdbx_seq_one_letter_code
_entity_poly.pdbx_strand_id
1 'polypeptide(L)'
;MTDARRRFREAIFGGDVVFAPLVLDPLSGLIVEESGFSAGYLSGGALGFQYAVSEALLTTTEIADAARRITSRCQLPLIVDGGVGFGDPVHVVRAIWEFEQAGAAAVEFEDQVSPKRVHHHIGIEHLVSTDEMCAKVAAASEARSDSDLLIIARTGAMRHEGVDEGIARLNSYIEAGADVAMAFCRDQDLQQVASKTSAPLATITSLDQHSPQEWRDYG
;
A
#
# COMPACT_ATOMS: atom_id res chain seq x y z
N MET A 1 13.63 13.71 -2.50
CA MET A 1 12.39 13.09 -2.03
C MET A 1 11.21 13.48 -2.90
N THR A 2 10.94 14.77 -3.09
CA THR A 2 9.83 15.26 -3.96
C THR A 2 9.89 14.71 -5.40
N ASP A 3 11.10 14.57 -5.95
CA ASP A 3 11.27 14.03 -7.31
C ASP A 3 10.89 12.53 -7.43
N ALA A 4 11.19 11.70 -6.43
CA ALA A 4 10.80 10.29 -6.42
C ALA A 4 9.27 10.12 -6.32
N ARG A 5 8.59 10.92 -5.49
CA ARG A 5 7.13 10.94 -5.39
C ARG A 5 6.48 11.30 -6.71
N ARG A 6 6.94 12.41 -7.32
CA ARG A 6 6.42 12.88 -8.60
C ARG A 6 6.59 11.82 -9.68
N ARG A 7 7.78 11.23 -9.85
CA ARG A 7 8.00 10.16 -10.82
C ARG A 7 7.07 8.97 -10.61
N PHE A 8 6.87 8.56 -9.35
CA PHE A 8 5.97 7.47 -9.03
C PHE A 8 4.52 7.80 -9.39
N ARG A 9 4.06 9.00 -9.01
CA ARG A 9 2.73 9.49 -9.36
C ARG A 9 2.53 9.56 -10.88
N GLU A 10 3.49 10.12 -11.61
CA GLU A 10 3.46 10.19 -13.08
C GLU A 10 3.38 8.80 -13.73
N ALA A 11 4.13 7.83 -13.22
CA ALA A 11 4.08 6.44 -13.72
C ALA A 11 2.70 5.81 -13.48
N ILE A 12 2.17 5.90 -12.26
CA ILE A 12 0.87 5.30 -11.90
C ILE A 12 -0.27 5.91 -12.72
N PHE A 13 -0.36 7.23 -12.83
CA PHE A 13 -1.44 7.90 -13.57
C PHE A 13 -1.17 8.01 -15.08
N GLY A 14 0.06 7.75 -15.51
CA GLY A 14 0.43 7.62 -16.94
C GLY A 14 0.03 6.27 -17.55
N GLY A 15 -0.45 5.32 -16.75
CA GLY A 15 -0.84 3.98 -17.21
C GLY A 15 0.33 3.01 -17.32
N ASP A 16 1.45 3.29 -16.66
CA ASP A 16 2.57 2.35 -16.58
C ASP A 16 2.25 1.21 -15.61
N VAL A 17 2.69 0.00 -15.98
CA VAL A 17 2.71 -1.11 -15.02
C VAL A 17 3.95 -0.99 -14.16
N VAL A 18 3.75 -0.73 -12.87
CA VAL A 18 4.82 -0.57 -11.91
C VAL A 18 5.00 -1.84 -11.08
N PHE A 19 6.16 -2.48 -11.21
CA PHE A 19 6.57 -3.57 -10.33
C PHE A 19 7.36 -3.01 -9.15
N ALA A 20 6.93 -3.35 -7.94
CA ALA A 20 7.55 -2.90 -6.69
C ALA A 20 8.01 -4.10 -5.85
N PRO A 21 9.22 -4.65 -6.08
CA PRO A 21 9.76 -5.73 -5.26
C PRO A 21 9.92 -5.34 -3.80
N LEU A 22 9.98 -6.34 -2.92
CA LEU A 22 10.24 -6.14 -1.49
C LEU A 22 11.59 -5.48 -1.25
N VAL A 23 11.58 -4.45 -0.42
CA VAL A 23 12.76 -3.72 0.06
C VAL A 23 12.69 -3.60 1.58
N LEU A 24 13.65 -4.17 2.29
CA LEU A 24 13.65 -4.21 3.76
C LEU A 24 14.79 -3.41 4.40
N ASP A 25 15.79 -3.06 3.60
CA ASP A 25 16.98 -2.33 4.04
C ASP A 25 17.63 -1.55 2.87
N PRO A 26 18.61 -0.68 3.13
CA PRO A 26 19.29 0.07 2.08
C PRO A 26 19.96 -0.78 0.99
N LEU A 27 20.48 -1.96 1.33
CA LEU A 27 21.15 -2.82 0.36
C LEU A 27 20.12 -3.41 -0.63
N SER A 28 19.01 -3.95 -0.13
CA SER A 28 17.93 -4.45 -0.99
C SER A 28 17.34 -3.33 -1.84
N GLY A 29 17.22 -2.09 -1.30
CA GLY A 29 16.79 -0.92 -2.06
C GLY A 29 17.69 -0.60 -3.24
N LEU A 30 19.02 -0.57 -3.03
CA LEU A 30 19.98 -0.35 -4.11
C LEU A 30 19.97 -1.48 -5.15
N ILE A 31 19.85 -2.74 -4.72
CA ILE A 31 19.76 -3.88 -5.66
C ILE A 31 18.51 -3.75 -6.55
N VAL A 32 17.36 -3.42 -5.98
CA VAL A 32 16.11 -3.22 -6.73
C VAL A 32 16.25 -2.04 -7.71
N GLU A 33 16.85 -0.93 -7.27
CA GLU A 33 17.11 0.24 -8.10
C GLU A 33 18.04 -0.09 -9.28
N GLU A 34 19.18 -0.74 -9.01
CA GLU A 34 20.15 -1.13 -10.04
C GLU A 34 19.63 -2.23 -10.98
N SER A 35 18.65 -3.01 -10.53
CA SER A 35 17.94 -3.99 -11.37
C SER A 35 16.94 -3.36 -12.34
N GLY A 36 16.74 -2.03 -12.28
CA GLY A 36 15.89 -1.29 -13.18
C GLY A 36 14.41 -1.24 -12.80
N PHE A 37 14.05 -1.65 -11.57
CA PHE A 37 12.70 -1.45 -11.07
C PHE A 37 12.43 0.02 -10.75
N SER A 38 11.20 0.46 -11.00
CA SER A 38 10.78 1.86 -10.82
C SER A 38 10.22 2.19 -9.44
N ALA A 39 9.99 1.18 -8.60
CA ALA A 39 9.53 1.33 -7.22
C ALA A 39 9.98 0.15 -6.36
N GLY A 40 9.91 0.32 -5.02
CA GLY A 40 10.10 -0.73 -4.04
C GLY A 40 8.98 -0.73 -3.01
N TYR A 41 8.73 -1.85 -2.36
CA TYR A 41 7.68 -2.02 -1.35
C TYR A 41 8.26 -2.45 -0.01
N LEU A 42 8.11 -1.62 1.02
CA LEU A 42 8.44 -1.94 2.41
C LEU A 42 7.21 -2.57 3.08
N SER A 43 7.20 -3.90 3.13
CA SER A 43 6.12 -4.68 3.72
C SER A 43 6.23 -4.76 5.23
N GLY A 44 5.14 -4.50 5.95
CA GLY A 44 5.05 -4.73 7.39
C GLY A 44 5.24 -6.19 7.78
N GLY A 45 4.64 -7.11 7.02
CA GLY A 45 4.80 -8.55 7.25
C GLY A 45 6.25 -9.02 7.11
N ALA A 46 6.93 -8.63 6.04
CA ALA A 46 8.33 -9.01 5.81
C ALA A 46 9.28 -8.34 6.81
N LEU A 47 9.02 -7.09 7.20
CA LEU A 47 9.78 -6.39 8.25
C LEU A 47 9.59 -7.07 9.61
N GLY A 48 8.36 -7.52 9.91
CA GLY A 48 8.07 -8.31 11.11
C GLY A 48 8.91 -9.59 11.17
N PHE A 49 9.04 -10.32 10.06
CA PHE A 49 9.93 -11.48 9.98
C PHE A 49 11.40 -11.11 10.22
N GLN A 50 11.87 -10.00 9.65
CA GLN A 50 13.24 -9.52 9.85
C GLN A 50 13.52 -9.18 11.32
N TYR A 51 12.53 -8.64 12.04
CA TYR A 51 12.65 -8.28 13.46
C TYR A 51 12.26 -9.42 14.41
N ALA A 52 11.84 -10.57 13.88
CA ALA A 52 11.35 -11.73 14.62
C ALA A 52 10.16 -11.40 15.54
N VAL A 53 9.25 -10.53 15.05
CA VAL A 53 7.98 -10.17 15.69
C VAL A 53 6.82 -10.28 14.70
N SER A 54 5.60 -10.41 15.21
CA SER A 54 4.42 -10.27 14.34
C SER A 54 4.32 -8.82 13.82
N GLU A 55 3.96 -8.63 12.55
CA GLU A 55 3.68 -7.30 11.99
C GLU A 55 2.63 -6.51 12.79
N ALA A 56 1.68 -7.23 13.43
CA ALA A 56 0.67 -6.63 14.30
C ALA A 56 1.26 -5.90 15.53
N LEU A 57 2.53 -6.14 15.84
CA LEU A 57 3.25 -5.53 16.97
C LEU A 57 4.20 -4.42 16.52
N LEU A 58 4.42 -4.24 15.21
CA LEU A 58 5.25 -3.16 14.70
C LEU A 58 4.61 -1.80 14.99
N THR A 59 5.46 -0.86 15.35
CA THR A 59 5.06 0.53 15.60
C THR A 59 5.30 1.40 14.38
N THR A 60 4.59 2.52 14.30
CA THR A 60 4.81 3.55 13.27
C THR A 60 6.28 3.97 13.19
N THR A 61 6.94 4.14 14.36
CA THR A 61 8.34 4.57 14.44
C THR A 61 9.30 3.55 13.85
N GLU A 62 9.10 2.26 14.12
CA GLU A 62 9.96 1.19 13.56
C GLU A 62 9.86 1.13 12.02
N ILE A 63 8.66 1.23 11.49
CA ILE A 63 8.45 1.24 10.03
C ILE A 63 9.02 2.52 9.41
N ALA A 64 8.79 3.69 10.02
CA ALA A 64 9.34 4.95 9.56
C ALA A 64 10.87 4.99 9.60
N ASP A 65 11.50 4.38 10.60
CA ASP A 65 12.97 4.27 10.68
C ASP A 65 13.52 3.35 9.59
N ALA A 66 12.87 2.22 9.31
CA ALA A 66 13.24 1.35 8.19
C ALA A 66 13.11 2.11 6.85
N ALA A 67 11.99 2.78 6.61
CA ALA A 67 11.75 3.59 5.41
C ALA A 67 12.84 4.69 5.26
N ARG A 68 13.14 5.45 6.32
CA ARG A 68 14.15 6.51 6.30
C ARG A 68 15.55 5.99 5.97
N ARG A 69 15.94 4.82 6.49
CA ARG A 69 17.22 4.18 6.16
C ARG A 69 17.31 3.86 4.67
N ILE A 70 16.25 3.32 4.08
CA ILE A 70 16.17 2.98 2.66
C ILE A 70 16.26 4.25 1.82
N THR A 71 15.34 5.19 2.02
CA THR A 71 15.21 6.42 1.21
C THR A 71 16.39 7.38 1.32
N SER A 72 17.20 7.25 2.39
CA SER A 72 18.45 8.01 2.52
C SER A 72 19.59 7.51 1.64
N ARG A 73 19.47 6.32 1.05
CA ARG A 73 20.55 5.65 0.32
C ARG A 73 20.23 5.34 -1.13
N CYS A 74 18.97 5.30 -1.52
CA CYS A 74 18.52 5.09 -2.90
C CYS A 74 17.49 6.13 -3.31
N GLN A 75 17.34 6.33 -4.63
CA GLN A 75 16.35 7.26 -5.22
C GLN A 75 15.07 6.53 -5.66
N LEU A 76 14.96 5.25 -5.32
CA LEU A 76 13.82 4.41 -5.62
C LEU A 76 12.56 4.94 -4.92
N PRO A 77 11.44 5.21 -5.62
CA PRO A 77 10.17 5.45 -4.98
C PRO A 77 9.79 4.31 -4.05
N LEU A 78 9.53 4.59 -2.78
CA LEU A 78 9.22 3.58 -1.77
C LEU A 78 7.75 3.63 -1.38
N ILE A 79 7.04 2.51 -1.59
CA ILE A 79 5.71 2.28 -1.03
C ILE A 79 5.90 1.73 0.39
N VAL A 80 5.23 2.32 1.36
CA VAL A 80 5.30 1.89 2.77
C VAL A 80 3.98 1.26 3.20
N ASP A 81 4.04 0.05 3.70
CA ASP A 81 2.91 -0.64 4.34
C ASP A 81 2.64 0.02 5.70
N GLY A 82 1.57 0.79 5.77
CA GLY A 82 1.07 1.45 6.98
C GLY A 82 0.11 0.57 7.80
N GLY A 83 -0.07 -0.70 7.40
CA GLY A 83 -0.94 -1.66 8.08
C GLY A 83 -2.37 -1.13 8.25
N VAL A 84 -2.90 -1.26 9.45
CA VAL A 84 -4.27 -0.82 9.76
C VAL A 84 -4.37 0.66 10.19
N GLY A 85 -3.28 1.44 10.03
CA GLY A 85 -3.24 2.85 10.41
C GLY A 85 -3.00 3.10 11.90
N PHE A 86 -2.59 2.08 12.65
CA PHE A 86 -2.18 2.12 14.08
C PHE A 86 -3.28 2.55 15.07
N GLY A 87 -4.53 2.69 14.62
CA GLY A 87 -5.66 3.07 15.45
C GLY A 87 -6.81 3.66 14.64
N ASP A 88 -7.39 4.73 15.16
CA ASP A 88 -8.45 5.52 14.52
C ASP A 88 -7.87 6.61 13.57
N PRO A 89 -8.68 7.46 12.94
CA PRO A 89 -8.19 8.48 11.99
C PRO A 89 -7.10 9.40 12.53
N VAL A 90 -7.09 9.73 13.83
CA VAL A 90 -6.05 10.59 14.43
C VAL A 90 -4.68 9.89 14.42
N HIS A 91 -4.64 8.58 14.59
CA HIS A 91 -3.41 7.80 14.51
C HIS A 91 -2.89 7.75 13.07
N VAL A 92 -3.79 7.66 12.09
CA VAL A 92 -3.44 7.71 10.66
C VAL A 92 -2.79 9.03 10.30
N VAL A 93 -3.28 10.18 10.81
CA VAL A 93 -2.64 11.49 10.64
C VAL A 93 -1.18 11.46 11.10
N ARG A 94 -0.92 10.88 12.28
CA ARG A 94 0.44 10.74 12.81
C ARG A 94 1.30 9.83 11.91
N ALA A 95 0.74 8.72 11.46
CA ALA A 95 1.46 7.77 10.59
C ALA A 95 1.86 8.43 9.27
N ILE A 96 0.97 9.19 8.63
CA ILE A 96 1.27 9.94 7.40
C ILE A 96 2.44 10.91 7.62
N TRP A 97 2.44 11.70 8.69
CA TRP A 97 3.54 12.62 8.98
C TRP A 97 4.89 11.90 9.13
N GLU A 98 4.93 10.78 9.85
CA GLU A 98 6.16 10.01 10.02
C GLU A 98 6.66 9.39 8.70
N PHE A 99 5.76 8.81 7.91
CA PHE A 99 6.12 8.14 6.65
C PHE A 99 6.48 9.16 5.57
N GLU A 100 5.77 10.28 5.51
CA GLU A 100 6.09 11.37 4.60
C GLU A 100 7.49 11.94 4.88
N GLN A 101 7.84 12.18 6.14
CA GLN A 101 9.18 12.62 6.54
C GLN A 101 10.24 11.53 6.34
N ALA A 102 9.87 10.27 6.42
CA ALA A 102 10.74 9.15 6.10
C ALA A 102 11.02 9.00 4.59
N GLY A 103 10.35 9.78 3.73
CA GLY A 103 10.56 9.78 2.28
C GLY A 103 9.71 8.80 1.51
N ALA A 104 8.64 8.27 2.08
CA ALA A 104 7.68 7.45 1.35
C ALA A 104 7.16 8.14 0.08
N ALA A 105 7.02 7.39 -1.01
CA ALA A 105 6.36 7.83 -2.23
C ALA A 105 4.86 7.48 -2.22
N ALA A 106 4.50 6.42 -1.54
CA ALA A 106 3.12 6.08 -1.24
C ALA A 106 3.02 5.42 0.14
N VAL A 107 1.84 5.51 0.76
CA VAL A 107 1.51 4.81 1.99
C VAL A 107 0.25 3.98 1.76
N GLU A 108 0.33 2.70 2.08
CA GLU A 108 -0.81 1.78 2.03
C GLU A 108 -1.45 1.67 3.41
N PHE A 109 -2.78 1.69 3.47
CA PHE A 109 -3.56 1.32 4.64
C PHE A 109 -4.62 0.28 4.29
N GLU A 110 -4.86 -0.67 5.20
CA GLU A 110 -5.85 -1.73 5.02
C GLU A 110 -7.02 -1.62 6.00
N ASP A 111 -8.17 -2.16 5.60
CA ASP A 111 -9.43 -2.08 6.33
C ASP A 111 -9.59 -3.13 7.44
N GLN A 112 -8.50 -3.66 8.00
CA GLN A 112 -8.58 -4.53 9.17
C GLN A 112 -8.70 -3.72 10.47
N VAL A 113 -9.27 -4.37 11.52
CA VAL A 113 -9.43 -3.74 12.84
C VAL A 113 -8.08 -3.44 13.49
N SER A 114 -8.01 -2.33 14.24
CA SER A 114 -6.83 -1.97 15.05
C SER A 114 -7.09 -2.27 16.53
N PRO A 115 -6.13 -2.89 17.25
CA PRO A 115 -4.88 -3.49 16.80
C PRO A 115 -5.14 -4.69 15.89
N LYS A 116 -4.29 -4.88 14.86
CA LYS A 116 -4.37 -6.01 13.93
C LYS A 116 -4.41 -7.33 14.70
N ARG A 117 -5.34 -8.21 14.36
CA ARG A 117 -5.50 -9.47 15.08
C ARG A 117 -4.53 -10.53 14.56
N VAL A 118 -3.94 -11.31 15.46
CA VAL A 118 -3.02 -12.41 15.10
C VAL A 118 -3.66 -13.47 14.20
N HIS A 119 -4.98 -13.53 14.14
CA HIS A 119 -5.73 -14.43 13.25
C HIS A 119 -5.45 -14.19 11.76
N HIS A 120 -4.94 -13.01 11.37
CA HIS A 120 -4.56 -12.75 9.98
C HIS A 120 -3.48 -13.71 9.48
N HIS A 121 -2.60 -14.22 10.35
CA HIS A 121 -1.59 -15.22 10.00
C HIS A 121 -2.19 -16.56 9.55
N ILE A 122 -3.44 -16.85 9.90
CA ILE A 122 -4.18 -18.02 9.44
C ILE A 122 -5.28 -17.67 8.42
N GLY A 123 -5.19 -16.47 7.82
CA GLY A 123 -6.10 -16.02 6.77
C GLY A 123 -7.47 -15.53 7.25
N ILE A 124 -7.63 -15.24 8.55
CA ILE A 124 -8.87 -14.66 9.09
C ILE A 124 -8.64 -13.17 9.32
N GLU A 125 -9.27 -12.34 8.51
CA GLU A 125 -9.23 -10.90 8.62
C GLU A 125 -10.51 -10.38 9.28
N HIS A 126 -10.37 -9.46 10.22
CA HIS A 126 -11.48 -8.79 10.86
C HIS A 126 -11.54 -7.36 10.33
N LEU A 127 -12.55 -7.08 9.51
CA LEU A 127 -12.66 -5.80 8.82
C LEU A 127 -13.40 -4.77 9.69
N VAL A 128 -12.97 -3.51 9.54
CA VAL A 128 -13.74 -2.35 10.04
C VAL A 128 -14.90 -2.06 9.08
N SER A 129 -15.84 -1.22 9.50
CA SER A 129 -16.88 -0.73 8.60
C SER A 129 -16.28 0.10 7.46
N THR A 130 -16.99 0.16 6.32
CA THR A 130 -16.61 1.02 5.20
C THR A 130 -16.47 2.48 5.62
N ASP A 131 -17.40 2.98 6.45
CA ASP A 131 -17.37 4.36 6.96
C ASP A 131 -16.13 4.64 7.82
N GLU A 132 -15.71 3.69 8.66
CA GLU A 132 -14.51 3.83 9.47
C GLU A 132 -13.25 3.88 8.60
N MET A 133 -13.16 3.01 7.59
CA MET A 133 -12.02 3.06 6.67
C MET A 133 -12.04 4.32 5.81
N CYS A 134 -13.19 4.77 5.33
CA CYS A 134 -13.33 6.06 4.63
C CYS A 134 -12.83 7.23 5.49
N ALA A 135 -13.16 7.25 6.78
CA ALA A 135 -12.68 8.29 7.70
C ALA A 135 -11.14 8.23 7.86
N LYS A 136 -10.54 7.03 7.90
CA LYS A 136 -9.08 6.86 7.93
C LYS A 136 -8.42 7.35 6.64
N VAL A 137 -8.99 7.01 5.48
CA VAL A 137 -8.49 7.44 4.17
C VAL A 137 -8.58 8.95 4.03
N ALA A 138 -9.70 9.56 4.39
CA ALA A 138 -9.87 11.01 4.37
C ALA A 138 -8.83 11.70 5.25
N ALA A 139 -8.63 11.21 6.48
CA ALA A 139 -7.61 11.72 7.39
C ALA A 139 -6.19 11.59 6.81
N ALA A 140 -5.86 10.48 6.13
CA ALA A 140 -4.59 10.30 5.45
C ALA A 140 -4.39 11.31 4.32
N SER A 141 -5.42 11.48 3.47
CA SER A 141 -5.39 12.39 2.34
C SER A 141 -5.25 13.85 2.76
N GLU A 142 -5.94 14.26 3.85
CA GLU A 142 -5.85 15.62 4.40
C GLU A 142 -4.53 15.89 5.13
N ALA A 143 -3.93 14.85 5.75
CA ALA A 143 -2.72 15.01 6.56
C ALA A 143 -1.43 15.14 5.73
N ARG A 144 -1.40 14.65 4.49
CA ARG A 144 -0.22 14.76 3.63
C ARG A 144 0.06 16.22 3.28
N SER A 145 1.32 16.63 3.38
CA SER A 145 1.76 17.97 3.01
C SER A 145 2.19 18.06 1.53
N ASP A 146 2.59 16.96 0.93
CA ASP A 146 3.02 16.84 -0.46
C ASP A 146 1.94 16.05 -1.24
N SER A 147 1.29 16.71 -2.20
CA SER A 147 0.24 16.10 -3.03
C SER A 147 0.73 14.95 -3.91
N ASP A 148 2.05 14.81 -4.10
CA ASP A 148 2.65 13.71 -4.84
C ASP A 148 2.81 12.45 -3.97
N LEU A 149 2.63 12.51 -2.64
CA LEU A 149 2.51 11.34 -1.79
C LEU A 149 1.18 10.63 -2.08
N LEU A 150 1.22 9.39 -2.57
CA LEU A 150 0.01 8.63 -2.87
C LEU A 150 -0.53 7.89 -1.63
N ILE A 151 -1.84 7.86 -1.50
CA ILE A 151 -2.56 7.06 -0.52
C ILE A 151 -3.13 5.82 -1.23
N ILE A 152 -2.72 4.65 -0.78
CA ILE A 152 -3.20 3.36 -1.29
C ILE A 152 -4.17 2.79 -0.25
N ALA A 153 -5.42 2.54 -0.65
CA ALA A 153 -6.40 1.91 0.22
C ALA A 153 -6.60 0.44 -0.16
N ARG A 154 -6.35 -0.45 0.80
CA ARG A 154 -6.46 -1.90 0.63
C ARG A 154 -7.69 -2.47 1.32
N THR A 155 -8.36 -3.42 0.67
CA THR A 155 -9.45 -4.18 1.28
C THR A 155 -9.16 -5.68 1.33
N GLY A 156 -9.52 -6.31 2.44
CA GLY A 156 -9.60 -7.76 2.61
C GLY A 156 -10.97 -8.35 2.22
N ALA A 157 -11.97 -7.52 1.91
CA ALA A 157 -13.36 -7.94 1.73
C ALA A 157 -13.54 -8.96 0.62
N MET A 158 -12.75 -8.90 -0.45
CA MET A 158 -12.87 -9.84 -1.57
C MET A 158 -12.75 -11.31 -1.17
N ARG A 159 -11.98 -11.60 -0.12
CA ARG A 159 -11.78 -12.96 0.41
C ARG A 159 -12.90 -13.41 1.34
N HIS A 160 -13.56 -12.48 2.02
CA HIS A 160 -14.47 -12.76 3.14
C HIS A 160 -15.92 -12.40 2.85
N GLU A 161 -16.15 -11.33 2.08
CA GLU A 161 -17.47 -10.77 1.79
C GLU A 161 -17.84 -10.89 0.30
N GLY A 162 -16.86 -11.21 -0.56
CA GLY A 162 -17.04 -11.39 -2.00
C GLY A 162 -16.52 -10.22 -2.83
N VAL A 163 -16.39 -10.49 -4.14
CA VAL A 163 -15.73 -9.57 -5.08
C VAL A 163 -16.51 -8.26 -5.24
N ASP A 164 -17.84 -8.33 -5.37
CA ASP A 164 -18.66 -7.13 -5.56
C ASP A 164 -18.64 -6.21 -4.32
N GLU A 165 -18.63 -6.78 -3.10
CA GLU A 165 -18.46 -6.00 -1.87
C GLU A 165 -17.07 -5.37 -1.78
N GLY A 166 -16.03 -6.12 -2.13
CA GLY A 166 -14.68 -5.59 -2.19
C GLY A 166 -14.56 -4.39 -3.15
N ILE A 167 -15.17 -4.48 -4.34
CA ILE A 167 -15.21 -3.39 -5.31
C ILE A 167 -15.97 -2.18 -4.75
N ALA A 168 -17.11 -2.40 -4.11
CA ALA A 168 -17.90 -1.33 -3.51
C ALA A 168 -17.09 -0.57 -2.44
N ARG A 169 -16.38 -1.30 -1.55
CA ARG A 169 -15.50 -0.72 -0.55
C ARG A 169 -14.36 0.10 -1.19
N LEU A 170 -13.66 -0.47 -2.19
CA LEU A 170 -12.57 0.24 -2.88
C LEU A 170 -13.05 1.56 -3.49
N ASN A 171 -14.20 1.57 -4.17
CA ASN A 171 -14.74 2.79 -4.74
C ASN A 171 -15.10 3.82 -3.67
N SER A 172 -15.65 3.39 -2.53
CA SER A 172 -15.90 4.28 -1.39
C SER A 172 -14.59 4.88 -0.84
N TYR A 173 -13.51 4.09 -0.80
CA TYR A 173 -12.20 4.58 -0.34
C TYR A 173 -11.57 5.58 -1.32
N ILE A 174 -11.76 5.37 -2.63
CA ILE A 174 -11.34 6.34 -3.65
C ILE A 174 -12.13 7.65 -3.51
N GLU A 175 -13.44 7.58 -3.34
CA GLU A 175 -14.27 8.77 -3.08
C GLU A 175 -13.85 9.49 -1.79
N ALA A 176 -13.38 8.77 -0.79
CA ALA A 176 -12.86 9.33 0.46
C ALA A 176 -11.44 9.95 0.32
N GLY A 177 -10.76 9.80 -0.83
CA GLY A 177 -9.49 10.45 -1.11
C GLY A 177 -8.28 9.54 -1.27
N ALA A 178 -8.46 8.21 -1.41
CA ALA A 178 -7.38 7.33 -1.83
C ALA A 178 -7.04 7.56 -3.31
N ASP A 179 -5.76 7.49 -3.65
CA ASP A 179 -5.26 7.67 -5.02
C ASP A 179 -5.21 6.34 -5.79
N VAL A 180 -4.99 5.23 -5.08
CA VAL A 180 -4.83 3.88 -5.64
C VAL A 180 -5.64 2.89 -4.82
N ALA A 181 -6.37 2.01 -5.49
CA ALA A 181 -7.05 0.87 -4.89
C ALA A 181 -6.10 -0.33 -4.78
N MET A 182 -6.21 -1.12 -3.72
CA MET A 182 -5.44 -2.35 -3.60
C MET A 182 -6.28 -3.49 -3.07
N ALA A 183 -6.15 -4.65 -3.70
CA ALA A 183 -6.86 -5.85 -3.29
C ALA A 183 -6.09 -7.13 -3.57
N PHE A 184 -6.31 -8.12 -2.70
CA PHE A 184 -5.96 -9.50 -3.01
C PHE A 184 -7.14 -10.18 -3.67
N CYS A 185 -7.09 -10.31 -4.99
CA CYS A 185 -8.11 -11.02 -5.77
C CYS A 185 -7.52 -12.22 -6.50
N ARG A 186 -8.39 -13.16 -6.88
CA ARG A 186 -7.98 -14.28 -7.72
C ARG A 186 -7.82 -13.79 -9.17
N ASP A 187 -6.95 -14.44 -9.95
CA ASP A 187 -6.72 -14.08 -11.35
C ASP A 187 -8.00 -13.95 -12.18
N GLN A 188 -8.94 -14.88 -11.98
CA GLN A 188 -10.22 -14.86 -12.68
C GLN A 188 -11.09 -13.63 -12.37
N ASP A 189 -10.84 -12.96 -11.26
CA ASP A 189 -11.60 -11.81 -10.78
C ASP A 189 -10.91 -10.47 -11.15
N LEU A 190 -9.61 -10.51 -11.52
CA LEU A 190 -8.78 -9.30 -11.76
C LEU A 190 -9.42 -8.35 -12.77
N GLN A 191 -9.87 -8.87 -13.91
CA GLN A 191 -10.48 -8.03 -14.96
C GLN A 191 -11.77 -7.36 -14.48
N GLN A 192 -12.61 -8.08 -13.71
CA GLN A 192 -13.81 -7.51 -13.12
C GLN A 192 -13.46 -6.41 -12.12
N VAL A 193 -12.48 -6.65 -11.25
CA VAL A 193 -12.06 -5.68 -10.23
C VAL A 193 -11.50 -4.44 -10.90
N ALA A 194 -10.55 -4.60 -11.82
CA ALA A 194 -9.94 -3.47 -12.53
C ALA A 194 -10.95 -2.65 -13.32
N SER A 195 -11.87 -3.30 -14.06
CA SER A 195 -12.87 -2.59 -14.88
C SER A 195 -13.94 -1.84 -14.08
N LYS A 196 -14.18 -2.23 -12.83
CA LYS A 196 -15.20 -1.64 -11.96
C LYS A 196 -14.62 -0.73 -10.85
N THR A 197 -13.31 -0.70 -10.70
CA THR A 197 -12.63 0.20 -9.75
C THR A 197 -12.33 1.52 -10.44
N SER A 198 -12.64 2.63 -9.79
CA SER A 198 -12.55 3.98 -10.38
C SER A 198 -11.15 4.62 -10.28
N ALA A 199 -10.12 3.85 -9.93
CA ALA A 199 -8.73 4.30 -9.79
C ALA A 199 -7.75 3.19 -10.22
N PRO A 200 -6.45 3.49 -10.40
CA PRO A 200 -5.43 2.46 -10.62
C PRO A 200 -5.50 1.36 -9.56
N LEU A 201 -5.35 0.10 -10.01
CA LEU A 201 -5.43 -1.06 -9.13
C LEU A 201 -4.04 -1.62 -8.84
N ALA A 202 -3.75 -1.87 -7.57
CA ALA A 202 -2.57 -2.60 -7.12
C ALA A 202 -2.95 -3.98 -6.56
N THR A 203 -2.04 -4.94 -6.69
CA THR A 203 -2.17 -6.26 -6.07
C THR A 203 -0.80 -6.78 -5.64
N ILE A 204 -0.77 -7.68 -4.66
CA ILE A 204 0.46 -8.39 -4.28
C ILE A 204 0.43 -9.77 -4.92
N THR A 205 1.45 -10.07 -5.71
CA THR A 205 1.55 -11.32 -6.45
C THR A 205 3.01 -11.67 -6.74
N SER A 206 3.24 -12.81 -7.39
CA SER A 206 4.55 -13.19 -7.92
C SER A 206 4.87 -12.37 -9.17
N LEU A 207 6.12 -11.92 -9.33
CA LEU A 207 6.54 -11.11 -10.48
C LEU A 207 6.43 -11.85 -11.83
N ASP A 208 6.44 -13.19 -11.79
CA ASP A 208 6.36 -14.07 -12.96
C ASP A 208 4.94 -14.56 -13.27
N GLN A 209 3.92 -14.11 -12.52
CA GLN A 209 2.54 -14.56 -12.70
C GLN A 209 1.95 -14.13 -14.04
N HIS A 210 2.21 -12.88 -14.44
CA HIS A 210 1.79 -12.31 -15.71
C HIS A 210 2.90 -11.46 -16.32
N SER A 211 2.94 -11.40 -17.64
CA SER A 211 3.84 -10.47 -18.36
C SER A 211 3.41 -9.01 -18.15
N PRO A 212 4.30 -8.02 -18.36
CA PRO A 212 3.92 -6.61 -18.30
C PRO A 212 2.78 -6.22 -19.26
N GLN A 213 2.63 -6.93 -20.38
CA GLN A 213 1.55 -6.68 -21.32
C GLN A 213 0.21 -7.20 -20.79
N GLU A 214 0.19 -8.40 -20.20
CA GLU A 214 -1.03 -8.94 -19.58
C GLU A 214 -1.50 -8.06 -18.42
N TRP A 215 -0.57 -7.53 -17.60
CA TRP A 215 -0.92 -6.56 -16.56
C TRP A 215 -1.56 -5.28 -17.12
N ARG A 216 -1.04 -4.74 -18.26
CA ARG A 216 -1.67 -3.58 -18.91
C ARG A 216 -3.07 -3.87 -19.43
N ASP A 217 -3.31 -5.10 -19.91
CA ASP A 217 -4.59 -5.51 -20.48
C ASP A 217 -5.69 -5.64 -19.41
N TYR A 218 -5.31 -5.80 -18.15
CA TYR A 218 -6.24 -5.73 -17.01
C TYR A 218 -6.65 -4.28 -16.68
N GLY A 219 -5.85 -3.29 -16.93
CA GLY A 219 -6.12 -1.86 -16.70
C GLY A 219 -5.20 -1.27 -15.68
#